data_5fd76bada2b6022c56e0742c78ae0198
#
_entry.id   5fd76bada2b6022c56e0742c78ae0198
#
_cell.length_a   1.000
_cell.length_b   1.000
_cell.length_c   1.000
_cell.angle_alpha   90.00
_cell.angle_beta   90.00
_cell.angle_gamma   90.00
#
_symmetry.space_group_name_H-M   'P 1'
#
loop_
_entity.id
_entity.type
_entity.pdbx_description
1 polymer ?
#
loop_
_entity_poly.entity_id
_entity_poly.type
_entity_poly.pdbx_seq_one_letter_code
_entity_poly.pdbx_strand_id
1 'polypeptide(L)'
;LCNSIIAFIETNLLSSIAVPRIDTRPLKRLNDFKLEQKQLMRDLKVASYSVAEQQNKQALGIRLFLGLGRRNNELNRVIKALFDTTEQELVLYTPYFNFPAPLMRSLRRLLKQGKQVTIVVGDKTANDFYLPPSEPFSKIGALPYLYETILHKFVKTQKRHIDNGNLNVYLWKDESNSFHLKGICSDRTKHLLSGHNLNPRAWGLDIENGILIEDPEQTIMQAIDNEKQEILQHCRRLTG
;
A
#
# COMPACT_ATOMS: atom_id res chain seq x y z
N LEU A 1 8.34 -5.04 -20.19
CA LEU A 1 7.12 -5.13 -19.38
C LEU A 1 5.98 -4.33 -20.00
N CYS A 2 6.13 -3.00 -20.20
CA CYS A 2 5.07 -2.18 -20.79
C CYS A 2 4.61 -2.76 -22.13
N ASN A 3 5.53 -3.12 -23.01
CA ASN A 3 5.18 -3.73 -24.30
C ASN A 3 4.42 -5.05 -24.15
N SER A 4 4.76 -5.89 -23.17
CA SER A 4 4.06 -7.15 -22.91
C SER A 4 2.65 -6.92 -22.37
N ILE A 5 2.47 -5.89 -21.52
CA ILE A 5 1.15 -5.51 -21.00
C ILE A 5 0.31 -4.90 -22.11
N ILE A 6 0.87 -4.01 -22.94
CA ILE A 6 0.19 -3.40 -24.07
C ILE A 6 -0.25 -4.47 -25.06
N ALA A 7 0.63 -5.38 -25.46
CA ALA A 7 0.31 -6.48 -26.36
C ALA A 7 -0.80 -7.38 -25.80
N PHE A 8 -0.80 -7.67 -24.49
CA PHE A 8 -1.85 -8.43 -23.83
C PHE A 8 -3.20 -7.70 -23.87
N ILE A 9 -3.20 -6.40 -23.58
CA ILE A 9 -4.40 -5.55 -23.62
C ILE A 9 -4.94 -5.50 -25.06
N GLU A 10 -4.10 -5.23 -26.05
CA GLU A 10 -4.50 -5.17 -27.45
C GLU A 10 -5.06 -6.49 -27.95
N THR A 11 -4.39 -7.60 -27.65
CA THR A 11 -4.80 -8.92 -28.14
C THR A 11 -6.05 -9.45 -27.46
N ASN A 12 -6.23 -9.20 -26.16
CA ASN A 12 -7.25 -9.86 -25.36
C ASN A 12 -8.42 -8.97 -24.95
N LEU A 13 -8.18 -7.67 -24.68
CA LEU A 13 -9.20 -6.76 -24.20
C LEU A 13 -9.80 -5.93 -25.34
N LEU A 14 -8.99 -5.31 -26.18
CA LEU A 14 -9.51 -4.46 -27.25
C LEU A 14 -10.20 -5.29 -28.34
N SER A 15 -9.69 -6.48 -28.66
CA SER A 15 -10.38 -7.37 -29.59
C SER A 15 -11.70 -7.90 -29.06
N SER A 16 -11.90 -7.99 -27.75
CA SER A 16 -13.16 -8.41 -27.13
C SER A 16 -14.19 -7.29 -27.01
N ILE A 17 -13.78 -6.03 -26.88
CA ILE A 17 -14.66 -4.87 -26.81
C ILE A 17 -15.30 -4.60 -28.19
N ALA A 18 -14.65 -4.91 -29.28
CA ALA A 18 -15.16 -4.74 -30.63
C ALA A 18 -16.25 -5.74 -31.06
N VAL A 19 -16.61 -6.70 -30.22
CA VAL A 19 -17.59 -7.76 -30.55
C VAL A 19 -18.84 -7.60 -29.68
N PRO A 20 -19.92 -7.03 -30.20
CA PRO A 20 -21.16 -6.78 -29.44
C PRO A 20 -22.04 -8.02 -29.20
N ARG A 21 -21.59 -9.22 -29.47
CA ARG A 21 -22.34 -10.46 -29.24
C ARG A 21 -21.64 -11.34 -28.21
N ILE A 22 -22.40 -11.77 -27.20
CA ILE A 22 -22.01 -12.87 -26.32
C ILE A 22 -21.96 -14.11 -27.20
N ASP A 23 -20.79 -14.36 -27.74
CA ASP A 23 -20.52 -15.57 -28.47
C ASP A 23 -20.06 -16.63 -27.45
N THR A 24 -20.84 -17.71 -27.35
CA THR A 24 -20.46 -18.93 -26.61
C THR A 24 -19.29 -19.60 -27.31
N ARG A 25 -18.16 -18.90 -27.40
CA ARG A 25 -16.97 -19.43 -28.04
C ARG A 25 -16.38 -20.57 -27.25
N PRO A 26 -15.84 -21.54 -27.99
CA PRO A 26 -15.48 -22.81 -27.43
C PRO A 26 -14.46 -22.68 -26.29
N LEU A 27 -14.56 -23.59 -25.34
CA LEU A 27 -13.66 -23.80 -24.19
C LEU A 27 -12.17 -23.68 -24.52
N LYS A 28 -11.80 -23.90 -25.77
CA LYS A 28 -10.44 -23.77 -26.29
C LYS A 28 -9.90 -22.34 -26.12
N ARG A 29 -10.66 -21.33 -26.52
CA ARG A 29 -10.23 -19.93 -26.43
C ARG A 29 -10.10 -19.44 -24.97
N LEU A 30 -10.95 -19.94 -24.09
CA LEU A 30 -10.83 -19.66 -22.65
C LEU A 30 -9.56 -20.30 -22.06
N ASN A 31 -9.17 -21.48 -22.55
CA ASN A 31 -7.97 -22.17 -22.13
C ASN A 31 -6.71 -21.46 -22.66
N ASP A 32 -6.75 -20.98 -23.92
CA ASP A 32 -5.67 -20.22 -24.52
C ASP A 32 -5.48 -18.89 -23.76
N PHE A 33 -6.56 -18.17 -23.47
CA PHE A 33 -6.52 -16.96 -22.63
C PHE A 33 -5.93 -17.22 -21.25
N LYS A 34 -6.31 -18.33 -20.58
CA LYS A 34 -5.74 -18.71 -19.28
C LYS A 34 -4.26 -19.06 -19.38
N LEU A 35 -3.83 -19.64 -20.49
CA LEU A 35 -2.43 -20.00 -20.72
C LEU A 35 -1.59 -18.74 -20.95
N GLU A 36 -2.06 -17.80 -21.78
CA GLU A 36 -1.43 -16.50 -22.02
C GLU A 36 -1.35 -15.67 -20.74
N GLN A 37 -2.43 -15.63 -19.97
CA GLN A 37 -2.46 -14.97 -18.67
C GLN A 37 -1.42 -15.57 -17.71
N LYS A 38 -1.29 -16.91 -17.68
CA LYS A 38 -0.27 -17.57 -16.85
C LYS A 38 1.15 -17.24 -17.32
N GLN A 39 1.37 -17.15 -18.62
CA GLN A 39 2.69 -16.81 -19.17
C GLN A 39 3.03 -15.36 -18.85
N LEU A 40 2.12 -14.41 -19.10
CA LEU A 40 2.29 -12.99 -18.71
C LEU A 40 2.61 -12.87 -17.21
N MET A 41 1.89 -13.60 -16.35
CA MET A 41 2.16 -13.60 -14.91
C MET A 41 3.53 -14.16 -14.54
N ARG A 42 4.07 -15.11 -15.32
CA ARG A 42 5.45 -15.61 -15.14
C ARG A 42 6.45 -14.55 -15.58
N ASP A 43 6.24 -13.95 -16.74
CA ASP A 43 7.13 -12.94 -17.32
C ASP A 43 7.21 -11.71 -16.43
N LEU A 44 6.07 -11.26 -15.88
CA LEU A 44 6.00 -10.18 -14.90
C LEU A 44 6.75 -10.50 -13.60
N LYS A 45 6.77 -11.76 -13.17
CA LYS A 45 7.48 -12.19 -11.95
C LYS A 45 8.98 -12.32 -12.14
N VAL A 46 9.43 -12.57 -13.36
CA VAL A 46 10.84 -12.77 -13.72
C VAL A 46 11.45 -11.46 -14.24
N ALA A 47 10.62 -10.53 -14.72
CA ALA A 47 11.10 -9.24 -15.20
C ALA A 47 11.86 -8.50 -14.09
N SER A 48 13.16 -8.40 -14.26
CA SER A 48 14.01 -7.55 -13.43
C SER A 48 14.08 -6.16 -14.07
N TYR A 49 13.79 -5.14 -13.30
CA TYR A 49 13.98 -3.77 -13.73
C TYR A 49 15.37 -3.35 -13.30
N SER A 50 16.33 -3.33 -14.23
CA SER A 50 17.57 -2.62 -14.00
C SER A 50 17.36 -1.17 -14.40
N VAL A 51 17.23 -0.31 -13.42
CA VAL A 51 17.58 1.10 -13.62
C VAL A 51 19.09 1.12 -13.74
N ALA A 52 19.64 1.81 -14.77
CA ALA A 52 21.08 1.95 -14.93
C ALA A 52 21.68 2.42 -13.59
N GLU A 53 22.48 1.59 -12.96
CA GLU A 53 23.21 1.94 -11.74
C GLU A 53 24.21 3.04 -12.13
N GLN A 54 23.83 4.29 -11.87
CA GLN A 54 24.87 5.31 -11.71
C GLN A 54 25.54 5.02 -10.37
N GLN A 55 26.77 4.56 -10.44
CA GLN A 55 27.62 4.23 -9.28
C GLN A 55 28.09 5.48 -8.52
N ASN A 56 27.19 6.34 -8.12
CA ASN A 56 27.49 7.42 -7.22
C ASN A 56 27.00 7.03 -5.83
N LYS A 57 27.88 6.49 -4.99
CA LYS A 57 27.58 5.98 -3.64
C LYS A 57 27.04 7.04 -2.66
N GLN A 58 26.99 8.29 -3.07
CA GLN A 58 26.46 9.42 -2.29
C GLN A 58 25.14 9.95 -2.84
N ALA A 59 24.60 9.35 -3.88
CA ALA A 59 23.39 9.83 -4.51
C ALA A 59 22.15 9.10 -3.98
N LEU A 60 21.06 9.80 -3.99
CA LEU A 60 19.71 9.30 -3.80
C LEU A 60 19.44 8.09 -4.71
N GLY A 61 19.16 6.95 -4.12
CA GLY A 61 18.85 5.71 -4.85
C GLY A 61 17.36 5.61 -5.12
N ILE A 62 16.95 5.31 -6.37
CA ILE A 62 15.55 5.11 -6.74
C ILE A 62 15.38 3.73 -7.34
N ARG A 63 14.46 2.93 -6.79
CA ARG A 63 14.11 1.60 -7.31
C ARG A 63 12.61 1.45 -7.49
N LEU A 64 12.23 0.90 -8.65
CA LEU A 64 10.84 0.61 -8.98
C LEU A 64 10.50 -0.85 -8.67
N PHE A 65 9.33 -1.07 -8.12
CA PHE A 65 8.82 -2.40 -7.82
C PHE A 65 7.42 -2.61 -8.37
N LEU A 66 7.17 -3.83 -8.79
CA LEU A 66 5.84 -4.30 -9.14
C LEU A 66 5.45 -5.44 -8.20
N GLY A 67 4.30 -5.31 -7.58
CA GLY A 67 3.70 -6.33 -6.72
C GLY A 67 2.63 -7.10 -7.46
N LEU A 68 2.71 -8.42 -7.46
CA LEU A 68 1.79 -9.28 -8.18
C LEU A 68 1.39 -10.50 -7.36
N GLY A 69 0.20 -10.46 -6.78
CA GLY A 69 -0.34 -11.54 -5.97
C GLY A 69 0.50 -11.85 -4.74
N ARG A 70 0.28 -13.02 -4.14
CA ARG A 70 0.85 -13.39 -2.84
C ARG A 70 2.25 -14.02 -2.92
N ARG A 71 2.53 -14.77 -3.99
CA ARG A 71 3.78 -15.55 -4.12
C ARG A 71 4.77 -14.83 -5.02
N ASN A 72 6.06 -14.86 -4.61
CA ASN A 72 7.15 -14.21 -5.37
C ASN A 72 6.89 -12.72 -5.67
N ASN A 73 6.24 -12.04 -4.74
CA ASN A 73 5.92 -10.62 -4.83
C ASN A 73 7.06 -9.82 -4.21
N GLU A 74 7.81 -9.13 -5.04
CA GLU A 74 8.99 -8.39 -4.63
C GLU A 74 8.62 -7.13 -3.84
N LEU A 75 7.56 -6.43 -4.24
CA LEU A 75 7.06 -5.29 -3.49
C LEU A 75 6.65 -5.69 -2.06
N ASN A 76 5.99 -6.83 -1.89
CA ASN A 76 5.67 -7.33 -0.55
C ASN A 76 6.92 -7.65 0.27
N ARG A 77 8.00 -8.16 -0.37
CA ARG A 77 9.28 -8.39 0.33
C ARG A 77 9.90 -7.08 0.78
N VAL A 78 9.88 -6.06 -0.09
CA VAL A 78 10.40 -4.72 0.23
C VAL A 78 9.58 -4.09 1.35
N ILE A 79 8.25 -4.08 1.26
CA ILE A 79 7.38 -3.58 2.33
C ILE A 79 7.69 -4.28 3.65
N LYS A 80 7.75 -5.62 3.64
CA LYS A 80 8.08 -6.39 4.85
C LYS A 80 9.48 -6.08 5.37
N ALA A 81 10.46 -5.92 4.48
CA ALA A 81 11.83 -5.57 4.87
C ALA A 81 11.87 -4.20 5.55
N LEU A 82 11.18 -3.19 5.04
CA LEU A 82 11.10 -1.87 5.70
C LEU A 82 10.58 -1.98 7.13
N PHE A 83 9.54 -2.79 7.38
CA PHE A 83 9.08 -3.05 8.75
C PHE A 83 10.10 -3.83 9.59
N ASP A 84 10.78 -4.80 8.97
CA ASP A 84 11.65 -5.71 9.72
C ASP A 84 13.01 -5.11 10.06
N THR A 85 13.50 -4.17 9.24
CA THR A 85 14.82 -3.54 9.38
C THR A 85 14.79 -2.14 9.99
N THR A 86 13.60 -1.63 10.33
CA THR A 86 13.48 -0.34 11.04
C THR A 86 14.20 -0.41 12.39
N GLU A 87 15.11 0.51 12.59
CA GLU A 87 15.94 0.60 13.80
C GLU A 87 15.46 1.65 14.80
N GLN A 88 14.89 2.75 14.31
CA GLN A 88 14.46 3.87 15.14
C GLN A 88 12.99 4.20 14.97
N GLU A 89 12.57 4.60 13.75
CA GLU A 89 11.20 5.04 13.51
C GLU A 89 10.61 4.48 12.21
N LEU A 90 9.31 4.18 12.25
CA LEU A 90 8.51 3.79 11.11
C LEU A 90 7.29 4.71 11.01
N VAL A 91 7.13 5.39 9.88
CA VAL A 91 5.94 6.19 9.58
C VAL A 91 5.17 5.50 8.45
N LEU A 92 3.88 5.32 8.68
CA LEU A 92 2.98 4.62 7.76
C LEU A 92 1.81 5.52 7.38
N TYR A 93 1.54 5.60 6.09
CA TYR A 93 0.35 6.23 5.53
C TYR A 93 -0.46 5.16 4.81
N THR A 94 -1.74 5.06 5.11
CA THR A 94 -2.66 4.12 4.44
C THR A 94 -4.10 4.59 4.58
N PRO A 95 -4.94 4.44 3.54
CA PRO A 95 -6.34 4.86 3.63
C PRO A 95 -7.12 4.13 4.72
N TYR A 96 -6.78 2.86 4.95
CA TYR A 96 -7.56 1.97 5.83
C TYR A 96 -6.64 1.16 6.73
N PHE A 97 -7.00 1.05 7.99
CA PHE A 97 -6.28 0.18 8.93
C PHE A 97 -6.76 -1.27 8.82
N ASN A 98 -6.08 -2.07 8.03
CA ASN A 98 -6.36 -3.50 7.90
C ASN A 98 -5.09 -4.27 7.48
N PHE A 99 -4.06 -4.25 8.31
CA PHE A 99 -2.78 -4.86 7.95
C PHE A 99 -2.85 -6.38 7.84
N PRO A 100 -2.22 -6.99 6.80
CA PRO A 100 -2.08 -8.43 6.70
C PRO A 100 -1.23 -8.98 7.85
N ALA A 101 -1.47 -10.23 8.22
CA ALA A 101 -0.83 -10.85 9.38
C ALA A 101 0.72 -10.75 9.40
N PRO A 102 1.46 -10.85 8.27
CA PRO A 102 2.91 -10.64 8.30
C PRO A 102 3.32 -9.24 8.76
N LEU A 103 2.67 -8.18 8.25
CA LEU A 103 2.97 -6.79 8.64
C LEU A 103 2.53 -6.51 10.07
N MET A 104 1.39 -7.04 10.50
CA MET A 104 0.93 -6.91 11.88
C MET A 104 1.91 -7.56 12.89
N ARG A 105 2.53 -8.69 12.53
CA ARG A 105 3.56 -9.31 13.37
C ARG A 105 4.81 -8.45 13.47
N SER A 106 5.28 -7.90 12.35
CA SER A 106 6.45 -7.02 12.32
C SER A 106 6.19 -5.73 13.10
N LEU A 107 5.02 -5.12 12.93
CA LEU A 107 4.60 -3.93 13.68
C LEU A 107 4.62 -4.17 15.21
N ARG A 108 4.01 -5.27 15.66
CA ARG A 108 4.02 -5.62 17.10
C ARG A 108 5.43 -5.88 17.64
N ARG A 109 6.32 -6.42 16.82
CA ARG A 109 7.72 -6.62 17.19
C ARG A 109 8.42 -5.28 17.37
N LEU A 110 8.28 -4.33 16.44
CA LEU A 110 8.84 -2.98 16.55
C LEU A 110 8.37 -2.29 17.84
N LEU A 111 7.07 -2.32 18.12
CA LEU A 111 6.50 -1.74 19.33
C LEU A 111 7.08 -2.38 20.61
N LYS A 112 7.23 -3.72 20.66
CA LYS A 112 7.86 -4.43 21.78
C LYS A 112 9.33 -4.06 21.97
N GLN A 113 10.02 -3.71 20.89
CA GLN A 113 11.41 -3.26 20.91
C GLN A 113 11.54 -1.76 21.28
N GLY A 114 10.43 -1.08 21.56
CA GLY A 114 10.42 0.35 21.91
C GLY A 114 10.65 1.30 20.75
N LYS A 115 10.58 0.81 19.49
CA LYS A 115 10.74 1.64 18.30
C LYS A 115 9.59 2.62 18.16
N GLN A 116 9.86 3.80 17.59
CA GLN A 116 8.84 4.80 17.31
C GLN A 116 8.02 4.37 16.09
N VAL A 117 6.71 4.36 16.22
CA VAL A 117 5.79 4.06 15.12
C VAL A 117 4.73 5.13 15.03
N THR A 118 4.58 5.70 13.84
CA THR A 118 3.51 6.63 13.51
C THR A 118 2.65 6.02 12.41
N ILE A 119 1.34 6.01 12.61
CA ILE A 119 0.36 5.50 11.64
C ILE A 119 -0.64 6.60 11.36
N VAL A 120 -0.76 7.01 10.11
CA VAL A 120 -1.77 7.95 9.63
C VAL A 120 -2.76 7.18 8.77
N VAL A 121 -4.03 7.23 9.15
CA VAL A 121 -5.13 6.60 8.41
C VAL A 121 -6.24 7.60 8.17
N GLY A 122 -7.03 7.38 7.12
CA GLY A 122 -8.26 8.17 6.90
C GLY A 122 -9.29 7.91 8.01
N ASP A 123 -9.96 8.97 8.44
CA ASP A 123 -11.21 8.81 9.19
C ASP A 123 -12.22 8.03 8.36
N LYS A 124 -13.20 7.38 8.97
CA LYS A 124 -14.21 6.61 8.23
C LYS A 124 -14.97 7.47 7.22
N THR A 125 -15.15 8.75 7.53
CA THR A 125 -15.84 9.71 6.64
C THR A 125 -14.94 10.26 5.53
N ALA A 126 -13.63 10.05 5.62
CA ALA A 126 -12.65 10.31 4.56
C ALA A 126 -12.32 9.06 3.73
N ASN A 127 -13.12 8.02 3.84
CA ASN A 127 -12.97 6.76 3.11
C ASN A 127 -13.80 6.79 1.82
N ASP A 128 -13.23 6.30 0.71
CA ASP A 128 -13.89 6.28 -0.61
C ASP A 128 -15.21 5.49 -0.64
N PHE A 129 -15.40 4.58 0.30
CA PHE A 129 -16.61 3.76 0.42
C PHE A 129 -17.61 4.31 1.44
N TYR A 130 -17.33 5.46 2.04
CA TYR A 130 -18.25 6.05 3.00
C TYR A 130 -19.50 6.57 2.30
N LEU A 131 -20.66 6.13 2.81
CA LEU A 131 -21.96 6.62 2.38
C LEU A 131 -22.56 7.42 3.54
N PRO A 132 -22.99 8.66 3.29
CA PRO A 132 -23.67 9.46 4.31
C PRO A 132 -25.02 8.82 4.70
N PRO A 133 -25.52 9.09 5.92
CA PRO A 133 -26.78 8.51 6.38
C PRO A 133 -28.02 8.79 5.51
N SER A 134 -27.93 9.79 4.64
CA SER A 134 -28.98 10.14 3.66
C SER A 134 -29.06 9.18 2.49
N GLU A 135 -28.03 8.38 2.26
CA GLU A 135 -27.98 7.42 1.15
C GLU A 135 -28.42 6.02 1.58
N PRO A 136 -29.02 5.24 0.64
CA PRO A 136 -29.43 3.88 0.94
C PRO A 136 -28.22 3.00 1.29
N PHE A 137 -28.41 2.10 2.25
CA PHE A 137 -27.37 1.16 2.67
C PHE A 137 -26.86 0.31 1.51
N SER A 138 -25.55 0.22 1.37
CA SER A 138 -24.90 -0.75 0.50
C SER A 138 -23.88 -1.60 1.27
N LYS A 139 -23.61 -2.83 0.78
CA LYS A 139 -22.61 -3.72 1.42
C LYS A 139 -21.22 -3.10 1.41
N ILE A 140 -20.88 -2.30 0.39
CA ILE A 140 -19.60 -1.59 0.30
C ILE A 140 -19.53 -0.49 1.35
N GLY A 141 -20.61 0.23 1.62
CA GLY A 141 -20.69 1.26 2.65
C GLY A 141 -20.48 0.75 4.09
N ALA A 142 -20.50 -0.57 4.30
CA ALA A 142 -20.15 -1.16 5.60
C ALA A 142 -18.62 -1.24 5.84
N LEU A 143 -17.79 -1.16 4.79
CA LEU A 143 -16.34 -1.30 4.90
C LEU A 143 -15.67 -0.24 5.80
N PRO A 144 -16.01 1.05 5.73
CA PRO A 144 -15.45 2.07 6.62
C PRO A 144 -15.67 1.76 8.11
N TYR A 145 -16.85 1.24 8.46
CA TYR A 145 -17.17 0.84 9.84
C TYR A 145 -16.40 -0.40 10.28
N LEU A 146 -16.18 -1.35 9.38
CA LEU A 146 -15.33 -2.51 9.65
C LEU A 146 -13.87 -2.08 9.93
N TYR A 147 -13.32 -1.20 9.12
CA TYR A 147 -11.94 -0.70 9.32
C TYR A 147 -11.82 0.12 10.61
N GLU A 148 -12.81 0.94 10.93
CA GLU A 148 -12.88 1.65 12.22
C GLU A 148 -12.88 0.67 13.40
N THR A 149 -13.65 -0.41 13.32
CA THR A 149 -13.71 -1.46 14.35
C THR A 149 -12.35 -2.16 14.53
N ILE A 150 -11.68 -2.49 13.42
CA ILE A 150 -10.34 -3.11 13.45
C ILE A 150 -9.33 -2.16 14.07
N LEU A 151 -9.35 -0.89 13.69
CA LEU A 151 -8.48 0.15 14.24
C LEU A 151 -8.73 0.35 15.74
N HIS A 152 -9.99 0.47 16.16
CA HIS A 152 -10.35 0.60 17.57
C HIS A 152 -9.82 -0.56 18.41
N LYS A 153 -10.00 -1.80 17.93
CA LYS A 153 -9.46 -2.98 18.59
C LYS A 153 -7.94 -2.96 18.69
N PHE A 154 -7.26 -2.50 17.63
CA PHE A 154 -5.81 -2.34 17.64
C PHE A 154 -5.36 -1.30 18.66
N VAL A 155 -5.92 -0.10 18.63
CA VAL A 155 -5.63 1.00 19.59
C VAL A 155 -5.81 0.52 21.02
N LYS A 156 -6.95 -0.11 21.33
CA LYS A 156 -7.24 -0.67 22.66
C LYS A 156 -6.21 -1.71 23.10
N THR A 157 -5.79 -2.60 22.19
CA THR A 157 -4.81 -3.66 22.52
C THR A 157 -3.37 -3.13 22.60
N GLN A 158 -3.08 -1.98 21.99
CA GLN A 158 -1.77 -1.33 22.02
C GLN A 158 -1.73 -0.09 22.93
N LYS A 159 -2.73 0.09 23.80
CA LYS A 159 -2.84 1.25 24.70
C LYS A 159 -1.54 1.57 25.43
N ARG A 160 -0.86 0.56 25.97
CA ARG A 160 0.44 0.74 26.64
C ARG A 160 1.49 1.45 25.78
N HIS A 161 1.55 1.13 24.47
CA HIS A 161 2.50 1.74 23.56
C HIS A 161 2.11 3.17 23.18
N ILE A 162 0.80 3.46 23.15
CA ILE A 162 0.29 4.83 22.95
C ILE A 162 0.60 5.69 24.17
N ASP A 163 0.33 5.18 25.38
CA ASP A 163 0.60 5.87 26.64
C ASP A 163 2.10 6.11 26.85
N ASN A 164 2.95 5.17 26.44
CA ASN A 164 4.42 5.32 26.48
C ASN A 164 4.95 6.25 25.37
N GLY A 165 4.13 6.69 24.43
CA GLY A 165 4.53 7.60 23.35
C GLY A 165 5.28 6.96 22.19
N ASN A 166 5.53 5.65 22.20
CA ASN A 166 6.21 4.97 21.09
C ASN A 166 5.26 4.46 19.99
N LEU A 167 3.95 4.62 20.15
CA LEU A 167 2.95 4.45 19.09
C LEU A 167 2.08 5.72 18.98
N ASN A 168 2.08 6.32 17.82
CA ASN A 168 1.21 7.43 17.47
C ASN A 168 0.26 7.01 16.36
N VAL A 169 -1.03 7.14 16.58
CA VAL A 169 -2.06 6.83 15.59
C VAL A 169 -2.88 8.10 15.34
N TYR A 170 -2.98 8.46 14.08
CA TYR A 170 -3.67 9.67 13.63
C TYR A 170 -4.81 9.31 12.67
N LEU A 171 -5.94 9.97 12.86
CA LEU A 171 -7.06 9.97 11.93
C LEU A 171 -7.07 11.27 11.15
N TRP A 172 -6.87 11.16 9.85
CA TRP A 172 -6.91 12.28 8.94
C TRP A 172 -8.34 12.56 8.47
N LYS A 173 -8.73 13.83 8.47
CA LYS A 173 -9.96 14.32 7.90
C LYS A 173 -9.81 15.79 7.50
N ASP A 174 -10.21 16.09 6.27
CA ASP A 174 -10.28 17.43 5.73
C ASP A 174 -11.59 17.58 4.95
N GLU A 175 -12.53 18.33 5.50
CA GLU A 175 -13.86 18.58 4.92
C GLU A 175 -14.50 17.33 4.30
N SER A 176 -14.77 17.37 2.98
CA SER A 176 -15.32 16.26 2.18
C SER A 176 -14.26 15.44 1.42
N ASN A 177 -12.98 15.75 1.62
CA ASN A 177 -11.90 15.09 0.92
C ASN A 177 -11.66 13.66 1.41
N SER A 178 -11.26 12.78 0.48
CA SER A 178 -10.84 11.40 0.78
C SER A 178 -9.36 11.34 1.09
N PHE A 179 -8.98 10.53 2.08
CA PHE A 179 -7.59 10.21 2.35
C PHE A 179 -7.18 8.96 1.58
N HIS A 180 -6.34 9.14 0.55
CA HIS A 180 -5.93 8.03 -0.30
C HIS A 180 -4.40 7.89 -0.43
N LEU A 181 -3.65 8.53 0.46
CA LEU A 181 -2.19 8.43 0.52
C LEU A 181 -1.73 7.05 0.99
N LYS A 182 -0.67 6.52 0.37
CA LYS A 182 0.01 5.27 0.76
C LYS A 182 1.51 5.48 0.69
N GLY A 183 2.16 5.23 1.80
CA GLY A 183 3.60 5.40 1.90
C GLY A 183 4.18 4.82 3.18
N ILE A 184 5.48 4.58 3.15
CA ILE A 184 6.25 4.12 4.30
C ILE A 184 7.53 4.93 4.36
N CYS A 185 7.83 5.49 5.52
CA CYS A 185 9.15 6.06 5.80
C CYS A 185 9.79 5.25 6.93
N SER A 186 10.98 4.71 6.70
CA SER A 186 11.77 3.95 7.67
C SER A 186 13.08 4.67 7.94
N ASP A 187 13.33 4.95 9.22
CA ASP A 187 14.58 5.54 9.74
C ASP A 187 15.01 6.82 9.02
N ARG A 188 14.07 7.56 8.45
CA ARG A 188 14.29 8.82 7.71
C ARG A 188 15.20 8.71 6.48
N THR A 189 15.54 7.48 6.09
CA THR A 189 16.47 7.20 4.99
C THR A 189 15.89 6.34 3.88
N LYS A 190 14.72 5.73 4.12
CA LYS A 190 14.04 4.87 3.13
C LYS A 190 12.58 5.30 3.03
N HIS A 191 12.17 5.69 1.83
CA HIS A 191 10.82 6.19 1.57
C HIS A 191 10.18 5.36 0.47
N LEU A 192 9.08 4.69 0.76
CA LEU A 192 8.30 3.95 -0.22
C LEU A 192 7.01 4.71 -0.53
N LEU A 193 6.89 5.14 -1.78
CA LEU A 193 5.64 5.63 -2.37
C LEU A 193 4.98 4.47 -3.12
N SER A 194 3.70 4.21 -2.90
CA SER A 194 3.09 3.01 -3.47
C SER A 194 1.59 3.16 -3.71
N GLY A 195 1.03 2.36 -4.61
CA GLY A 195 -0.41 2.10 -4.70
C GLY A 195 -0.93 1.15 -3.61
N HIS A 196 -0.03 0.45 -2.92
CA HIS A 196 -0.34 -0.65 -2.00
C HIS A 196 -0.98 -0.18 -0.69
N ASN A 197 -2.26 -0.51 -0.48
CA ASN A 197 -3.05 -0.10 0.69
C ASN A 197 -2.65 -0.79 2.02
N LEU A 198 -1.55 -1.53 2.08
CA LEU A 198 -1.10 -2.31 3.24
C LEU A 198 -2.19 -3.24 3.82
N ASN A 199 -3.11 -3.71 2.99
CA ASN A 199 -4.21 -4.58 3.38
C ASN A 199 -4.10 -5.99 2.76
N PRO A 200 -4.88 -6.99 3.21
CA PRO A 200 -4.80 -8.36 2.69
C PRO A 200 -5.08 -8.49 1.20
N ARG A 201 -5.91 -7.61 0.63
CA ARG A 201 -6.24 -7.62 -0.80
C ARG A 201 -5.04 -7.18 -1.63
N ALA A 202 -4.46 -6.02 -1.34
CA ALA A 202 -3.25 -5.53 -1.98
C ALA A 202 -2.07 -6.50 -1.79
N TRP A 203 -1.98 -7.13 -0.60
CA TRP A 203 -0.95 -8.11 -0.29
C TRP A 203 -1.05 -9.40 -1.11
N GLY A 204 -2.26 -9.83 -1.47
CA GLY A 204 -2.48 -11.17 -1.99
C GLY A 204 -3.12 -11.29 -3.36
N LEU A 205 -3.80 -10.27 -3.85
CA LEU A 205 -4.64 -10.34 -5.03
C LEU A 205 -4.34 -9.27 -6.08
N ASP A 206 -4.15 -8.03 -5.64
CA ASP A 206 -4.05 -6.90 -6.56
C ASP A 206 -2.66 -6.83 -7.24
N ILE A 207 -2.61 -6.11 -8.35
CA ILE A 207 -1.37 -5.65 -8.97
C ILE A 207 -1.07 -4.29 -8.38
N GLU A 208 0.09 -4.16 -7.75
CA GLU A 208 0.50 -2.95 -7.06
C GLU A 208 1.88 -2.49 -7.53
N ASN A 209 2.15 -1.21 -7.41
CA ASN A 209 3.45 -0.65 -7.71
C ASN A 209 4.07 0.01 -6.48
N GLY A 210 5.38 0.24 -6.53
CA GLY A 210 6.10 0.97 -5.52
C GLY A 210 7.37 1.59 -6.05
N ILE A 211 7.69 2.77 -5.55
CA ILE A 211 8.93 3.49 -5.77
C ILE A 211 9.63 3.59 -4.42
N LEU A 212 10.73 2.88 -4.26
CA LEU A 212 11.59 3.00 -3.08
C LEU A 212 12.67 4.04 -3.35
N ILE A 213 12.74 5.03 -2.50
CA ILE A 213 13.79 6.04 -2.47
C ILE A 213 14.68 5.71 -1.28
N GLU A 214 15.96 5.47 -1.52
CA GLU A 214 16.99 5.31 -0.49
C GLU A 214 17.81 6.59 -0.44
N ASP A 215 17.73 7.28 0.69
CA ASP A 215 18.33 8.60 0.94
C ASP A 215 19.18 8.56 2.22
N PRO A 216 20.36 7.92 2.18
CA PRO A 216 21.20 7.76 3.37
C PRO A 216 21.67 9.09 3.95
N GLU A 217 21.79 10.13 3.14
CA GLU A 217 22.22 11.47 3.55
C GLU A 217 21.05 12.39 3.95
N GLN A 218 19.80 11.89 3.88
CA GLN A 218 18.58 12.62 4.24
C GLN A 218 18.38 13.93 3.44
N THR A 219 18.75 13.91 2.17
CA THR A 219 18.73 15.09 1.29
C THR A 219 17.32 15.58 0.97
N ILE A 220 16.31 14.66 0.99
CA ILE A 220 14.91 15.01 0.76
C ILE A 220 14.09 15.14 2.06
N MET A 221 14.73 14.96 3.23
CA MET A 221 13.97 14.90 4.49
C MET A 221 13.21 16.18 4.81
N GLN A 222 13.72 17.35 4.43
CA GLN A 222 12.98 18.60 4.65
C GLN A 222 11.63 18.59 3.89
N ALA A 223 11.61 18.09 2.66
CA ALA A 223 10.37 17.96 1.88
C ALA A 223 9.41 16.93 2.51
N ILE A 224 9.93 15.79 2.96
CA ILE A 224 9.17 14.74 3.65
C ILE A 224 8.58 15.26 4.98
N ASP A 225 9.35 16.02 5.76
CA ASP A 225 8.87 16.59 7.01
C ASP A 225 7.80 17.67 6.77
N ASN A 226 7.95 18.49 5.75
CA ASN A 226 6.95 19.49 5.36
C ASN A 226 5.64 18.80 4.96
N GLU A 227 5.68 17.80 4.09
CA GLU A 227 4.51 17.00 3.70
C GLU A 227 3.85 16.35 4.93
N LYS A 228 4.65 15.73 5.80
CA LYS A 228 4.15 15.15 7.06
C LYS A 228 3.43 16.17 7.93
N GLN A 229 3.97 17.39 8.07
CA GLN A 229 3.35 18.46 8.83
C GLN A 229 2.02 18.90 8.21
N GLU A 230 1.96 19.10 6.90
CA GLU A 230 0.73 19.42 6.17
C GLU A 230 -0.35 18.35 6.38
N ILE A 231 0.02 17.07 6.27
CA ILE A 231 -0.90 15.96 6.52
C ILE A 231 -1.42 16.00 7.98
N LEU A 232 -0.53 16.21 8.95
CA LEU A 232 -0.87 16.17 10.37
C LEU A 232 -1.73 17.36 10.83
N GLN A 233 -1.75 18.49 10.10
CA GLN A 233 -2.66 19.62 10.39
C GLN A 233 -4.14 19.19 10.31
N HIS A 234 -4.45 18.21 9.45
CA HIS A 234 -5.81 17.68 9.28
C HIS A 234 -6.04 16.40 10.11
N CYS A 235 -5.15 16.11 11.07
CA CYS A 235 -5.20 14.85 11.82
C CYS A 235 -5.63 15.05 13.27
N ARG A 236 -6.43 14.11 13.74
CA ARG A 236 -6.72 13.91 15.15
C ARG A 236 -5.92 12.72 15.68
N ARG A 237 -5.11 12.93 16.72
CA ARG A 237 -4.39 11.84 17.40
C ARG A 237 -5.37 11.02 18.25
N LEU A 238 -5.27 9.69 18.13
CA LEU A 238 -6.03 8.79 18.99
C LEU A 238 -5.29 8.61 20.32
N THR A 239 -6.08 8.68 21.39
CA THR A 239 -5.66 8.32 22.75
C THR A 239 -6.13 6.91 23.07
N GLY A 240 -5.37 6.15 23.84
CA GLY A 240 -5.70 4.78 24.20
C GLY A 240 -6.82 4.64 25.24
#